data_04aa48539dea49de47b4fdab277149e0
#
_entry.id   04aa48539dea49de47b4fdab277149e0
#
_cell.length_a   1.000
_cell.length_b   1.000
_cell.length_c   1.000
_cell.angle_alpha   90.00
_cell.angle_beta   90.00
_cell.angle_gamma   90.00
#
_symmetry.space_group_name_H-M   'P 1'
#
loop_
_entity.id
_entity.type
_entity.pdbx_description
1 polymer ?
#
loop_
_entity_poly.entity_id
_entity_poly.type
_entity_poly.pdbx_seq_one_letter_code
_entity_poly.pdbx_strand_id
1 'polypeptide(L)'
;MQGFVNRAVQCFVRDTYGWPVWQKVVNRAGLGFSNFEAMLDYPPYITQKIVEALEGEFSRPREAILEDLGIYLVTSPTTNALRRMLRFGGHDFEEFVLSLDELPERARLALSEIELPSIRLEPKGAKAYLIAVGDTLPGFSWTLVGVLRALADDYGALAFIELAPSATGDSISVTLADDSFAHGRHFELAPVRYASS
;
A
#
# COMPACT_ATOMS: atom_id res chain seq x y z
N MET A 1 -9.31 -13.65 8.91
CA MET A 1 -8.78 -12.50 8.15
C MET A 1 -8.76 -11.19 8.93
N GLN A 2 -9.82 -10.81 9.64
CA GLN A 2 -9.89 -9.50 10.33
C GLN A 2 -8.77 -9.26 11.35
N GLY A 3 -8.27 -10.32 12.01
CA GLY A 3 -7.15 -10.20 12.95
C GLY A 3 -5.88 -9.68 12.31
N PHE A 4 -5.54 -10.18 11.13
CA PHE A 4 -4.38 -9.72 10.39
C PHE A 4 -4.50 -8.23 9.99
N VAL A 5 -5.66 -7.83 9.47
CA VAL A 5 -5.93 -6.44 9.08
C VAL A 5 -5.85 -5.50 10.30
N ASN A 6 -6.54 -5.86 11.39
CA ASN A 6 -6.54 -5.06 12.62
C ASN A 6 -5.14 -4.97 13.24
N ARG A 7 -4.36 -6.04 13.18
CA ARG A 7 -2.96 -6.06 13.62
C ARG A 7 -2.08 -5.15 12.77
N ALA A 8 -2.27 -5.15 11.45
CA ALA A 8 -1.54 -4.26 10.54
C ALA A 8 -1.84 -2.79 10.85
N VAL A 9 -3.11 -2.43 11.05
CA VAL A 9 -3.51 -1.07 11.46
C VAL A 9 -2.94 -0.70 12.82
N GLN A 10 -2.98 -1.60 13.81
CA GLN A 10 -2.35 -1.38 15.12
C GLN A 10 -0.86 -1.09 15.01
N CYS A 11 -0.13 -1.90 14.23
CA CYS A 11 1.31 -1.71 14.02
C CYS A 11 1.58 -0.38 13.32
N PHE A 12 0.83 -0.05 12.27
CA PHE A 12 0.94 1.22 11.57
C PHE A 12 0.80 2.41 12.51
N VAL A 13 -0.29 2.46 13.29
CA VAL A 13 -0.52 3.59 14.20
C VAL A 13 0.53 3.65 15.30
N ARG A 14 0.89 2.52 15.87
CA ARG A 14 1.88 2.47 16.95
C ARG A 14 3.28 2.84 16.49
N ASP A 15 3.70 2.36 15.33
CA ASP A 15 5.06 2.56 14.82
C ASP A 15 5.23 3.97 14.24
N THR A 16 4.14 4.56 13.69
CA THR A 16 4.17 5.90 13.09
C THR A 16 3.88 7.01 14.10
N TYR A 17 2.89 6.82 14.98
CA TYR A 17 2.39 7.87 15.87
C TYR A 17 2.59 7.56 17.37
N GLY A 18 3.04 6.37 17.68
CA GLY A 18 3.33 5.92 19.04
C GLY A 18 2.15 5.29 19.77
N TRP A 19 2.49 4.57 20.85
CA TRP A 19 1.52 3.88 21.71
C TRP A 19 0.42 4.76 22.28
N PRO A 20 0.69 6.00 22.76
CA PRO A 20 -0.36 6.86 23.31
C PRO A 20 -1.45 7.19 22.30
N VAL A 21 -1.11 7.37 21.02
CA VAL A 21 -2.09 7.63 19.97
C VAL A 21 -2.94 6.38 19.71
N TRP A 22 -2.33 5.21 19.67
CA TRP A 22 -3.07 3.95 19.56
C TRP A 22 -4.09 3.77 20.70
N GLN A 23 -3.71 4.08 21.95
CA GLN A 23 -4.63 4.03 23.08
C GLN A 23 -5.83 4.96 22.93
N LYS A 24 -5.65 6.15 22.39
CA LYS A 24 -6.76 7.07 22.10
C LYS A 24 -7.70 6.48 21.04
N VAL A 25 -7.15 5.88 19.96
CA VAL A 25 -7.93 5.21 18.93
C VAL A 25 -8.76 4.07 19.53
N VAL A 26 -8.16 3.20 20.34
CA VAL A 26 -8.83 2.10 21.02
C VAL A 26 -9.97 2.59 21.92
N ASN A 27 -9.73 3.64 22.71
CA ASN A 27 -10.72 4.23 23.60
C ASN A 27 -11.88 4.86 22.80
N ARG A 28 -11.57 5.59 21.72
CA ARG A 28 -12.57 6.18 20.83
C ARG A 28 -13.43 5.13 20.14
N ALA A 29 -12.81 4.02 19.71
CA ALA A 29 -13.49 2.88 19.09
C ALA A 29 -14.34 2.08 20.11
N GLY A 30 -14.21 2.36 21.41
CA GLY A 30 -14.93 1.65 22.48
C GLY A 30 -14.54 0.19 22.59
N LEU A 31 -13.27 -0.15 22.31
CA LEU A 31 -12.76 -1.53 22.44
C LEU A 31 -12.30 -1.78 23.85
N GLY A 32 -12.65 -2.95 24.39
CA GLY A 32 -12.24 -3.37 25.74
C GLY A 32 -10.81 -3.96 25.81
N PHE A 33 -10.07 -3.93 24.67
CA PHE A 33 -8.72 -4.46 24.54
C PHE A 33 -7.92 -3.61 23.53
N SER A 34 -6.61 -3.68 23.61
CA SER A 34 -5.71 -2.84 22.81
C SER A 34 -4.73 -3.60 21.91
N ASN A 35 -4.73 -4.93 22.00
CA ASN A 35 -3.86 -5.78 21.18
C ASN A 35 -4.69 -6.72 20.31
N PHE A 36 -4.31 -6.80 19.05
CA PHE A 36 -4.88 -7.72 18.08
C PHE A 36 -3.92 -8.88 17.82
N GLU A 37 -4.48 -10.09 17.82
CA GLU A 37 -3.78 -11.30 17.40
C GLU A 37 -4.07 -11.55 15.92
N ALA A 38 -3.02 -11.67 15.10
CA ALA A 38 -3.17 -11.79 13.65
C ALA A 38 -3.95 -13.05 13.22
N MET A 39 -3.82 -14.14 14.01
CA MET A 39 -4.44 -15.44 13.71
C MET A 39 -5.86 -15.58 14.27
N LEU A 40 -6.38 -14.58 15.00
CA LEU A 40 -7.74 -14.60 15.51
C LEU A 40 -8.70 -13.89 14.57
N ASP A 41 -9.91 -14.43 14.46
CA ASP A 41 -10.99 -13.75 13.78
C ASP A 41 -11.71 -12.78 14.71
N TYR A 42 -11.94 -11.58 14.16
CA TYR A 42 -12.70 -10.54 14.84
C TYR A 42 -13.94 -10.17 14.01
N PRO A 43 -15.04 -9.79 14.63
CA PRO A 43 -16.21 -9.32 13.92
C PRO A 43 -15.86 -8.12 13.00
N PRO A 44 -16.40 -8.05 11.76
CA PRO A 44 -16.07 -7.01 10.81
C PRO A 44 -16.30 -5.58 11.31
N TYR A 45 -17.29 -5.37 12.19
CA TYR A 45 -17.59 -4.06 12.77
C TYR A 45 -16.42 -3.50 13.62
N ILE A 46 -15.52 -4.35 14.13
CA ILE A 46 -14.34 -3.91 14.90
C ILE A 46 -13.38 -3.13 14.00
N THR A 47 -13.07 -3.67 12.81
CA THR A 47 -12.23 -2.97 11.83
C THR A 47 -12.86 -1.63 11.42
N GLN A 48 -14.17 -1.62 11.19
CA GLN A 48 -14.89 -0.39 10.86
C GLN A 48 -14.77 0.65 11.98
N LYS A 49 -15.00 0.26 13.25
CA LYS A 49 -14.86 1.16 14.41
C LYS A 49 -13.44 1.72 14.56
N ILE A 50 -12.41 0.90 14.26
CA ILE A 50 -11.03 1.36 14.30
C ILE A 50 -10.80 2.43 13.23
N VAL A 51 -11.26 2.21 12.00
CA VAL A 51 -11.11 3.18 10.90
C VAL A 51 -11.85 4.48 11.22
N GLU A 52 -13.10 4.41 11.72
CA GLU A 52 -13.86 5.57 12.16
C GLU A 52 -13.16 6.33 13.30
N ALA A 53 -12.57 5.60 14.26
CA ALA A 53 -11.81 6.21 15.33
C ALA A 53 -10.54 6.92 14.85
N LEU A 54 -9.87 6.36 13.83
CA LEU A 54 -8.71 6.96 13.18
C LEU A 54 -9.09 8.26 12.44
N GLU A 55 -10.20 8.27 11.68
CA GLU A 55 -10.71 9.48 11.03
C GLU A 55 -10.93 10.60 12.06
N GLY A 56 -11.54 10.26 13.19
CA GLY A 56 -11.81 11.23 14.25
C GLY A 56 -10.56 11.66 15.02
N GLU A 57 -9.56 10.82 15.21
CA GLU A 57 -8.32 11.17 15.92
C GLU A 57 -7.38 12.01 15.06
N PHE A 58 -7.30 11.70 13.76
CA PHE A 58 -6.39 12.39 12.85
C PHE A 58 -7.04 13.57 12.12
N SER A 59 -8.37 13.71 12.18
CA SER A 59 -9.12 14.69 11.39
C SER A 59 -8.79 14.59 9.88
N ARG A 60 -8.64 13.36 9.40
CA ARG A 60 -8.31 13.02 8.00
C ARG A 60 -9.32 12.01 7.47
N PRO A 61 -9.65 12.07 6.17
CA PRO A 61 -10.53 11.11 5.55
C PRO A 61 -9.91 9.70 5.56
N ARG A 62 -10.76 8.69 5.66
CA ARG A 62 -10.32 7.27 5.72
C ARG A 62 -9.48 6.85 4.54
N GLU A 63 -9.77 7.40 3.38
CA GLU A 63 -9.04 7.14 2.13
C GLU A 63 -7.56 7.46 2.29
N ALA A 64 -7.25 8.65 2.80
CA ALA A 64 -5.87 9.09 3.03
C ALA A 64 -5.17 8.26 4.12
N ILE A 65 -5.89 7.82 5.16
CA ILE A 65 -5.35 6.97 6.22
C ILE A 65 -5.02 5.58 5.69
N LEU A 66 -5.89 5.02 4.85
CA LEU A 66 -5.69 3.70 4.25
C LEU A 66 -4.58 3.70 3.20
N GLU A 67 -4.42 4.80 2.47
CA GLU A 67 -3.27 5.00 1.58
C GLU A 67 -1.96 5.05 2.38
N ASP A 68 -1.91 5.83 3.47
CA ASP A 68 -0.75 5.86 4.38
C ASP A 68 -0.43 4.48 4.97
N LEU A 69 -1.45 3.68 5.31
CA LEU A 69 -1.28 2.28 5.71
C LEU A 69 -0.60 1.46 4.60
N GLY A 70 -1.01 1.63 3.34
CA GLY A 70 -0.40 0.96 2.20
C GLY A 70 1.08 1.32 2.04
N ILE A 71 1.41 2.61 2.16
CA ILE A 71 2.80 3.10 2.15
C ILE A 71 3.60 2.46 3.29
N TYR A 72 3.05 2.47 4.51
CA TYR A 72 3.68 1.86 5.68
C TYR A 72 3.99 0.37 5.46
N LEU A 73 3.07 -0.39 4.86
CA LEU A 73 3.26 -1.82 4.60
C LEU A 73 4.46 -2.13 3.69
N VAL A 74 4.83 -1.20 2.82
CA VAL A 74 6.00 -1.34 1.93
C VAL A 74 7.28 -0.78 2.56
N THR A 75 7.19 0.35 3.26
CA THR A 75 8.35 1.13 3.69
C THR A 75 8.85 0.80 5.10
N SER A 76 7.99 0.24 5.96
CA SER A 76 8.37 -0.05 7.35
C SER A 76 9.39 -1.20 7.44
N PRO A 77 10.43 -1.06 8.28
CA PRO A 77 11.34 -2.16 8.57
C PRO A 77 10.66 -3.40 9.18
N THR A 78 9.55 -3.21 9.89
CA THR A 78 8.80 -4.30 10.54
C THR A 78 8.02 -5.15 9.54
N THR A 79 7.80 -4.66 8.33
CA THR A 79 7.06 -5.33 7.24
C THR A 79 7.96 -5.82 6.10
N ASN A 80 9.26 -5.94 6.31
CA ASN A 80 10.23 -6.36 5.29
C ASN A 80 9.89 -7.70 4.59
N ALA A 81 9.24 -8.63 5.29
CA ALA A 81 8.81 -9.90 4.69
C ALA A 81 7.74 -9.67 3.61
N LEU A 82 6.76 -8.79 3.89
CA LEU A 82 5.73 -8.39 2.94
C LEU A 82 6.33 -7.65 1.75
N ARG A 83 7.21 -6.69 1.99
CA ARG A 83 7.92 -5.97 0.92
C ARG A 83 8.66 -6.92 -0.01
N ARG A 84 9.40 -7.91 0.54
CA ARG A 84 10.08 -8.92 -0.28
C ARG A 84 9.11 -9.76 -1.10
N MET A 85 7.99 -10.18 -0.51
CA MET A 85 6.94 -10.92 -1.23
C MET A 85 6.36 -10.09 -2.40
N LEU A 86 6.10 -8.81 -2.18
CA LEU A 86 5.61 -7.90 -3.22
C LEU A 86 6.65 -7.74 -4.35
N ARG A 87 7.90 -7.49 -4.00
CA ARG A 87 8.99 -7.33 -4.98
C ARG A 87 9.33 -8.60 -5.77
N PHE A 88 8.88 -9.75 -5.30
CA PHE A 88 9.01 -11.00 -6.07
C PHE A 88 8.12 -11.02 -7.33
N GLY A 89 7.19 -10.05 -7.47
CA GLY A 89 6.31 -9.91 -8.61
C GLY A 89 6.94 -9.36 -9.89
N GLY A 90 8.16 -8.80 -9.84
CA GLY A 90 8.83 -8.26 -11.03
C GLY A 90 10.20 -7.67 -10.75
N HIS A 91 11.02 -7.55 -11.79
CA HIS A 91 12.34 -6.90 -11.72
C HIS A 91 12.21 -5.37 -11.78
N ASP A 92 11.13 -4.87 -12.40
CA ASP A 92 10.78 -3.47 -12.47
C ASP A 92 9.31 -3.25 -12.06
N PHE A 93 8.88 -1.99 -12.03
CA PHE A 93 7.53 -1.63 -11.60
C PHE A 93 6.46 -2.08 -12.61
N GLU A 94 6.76 -2.08 -13.90
CA GLU A 94 5.81 -2.52 -14.92
C GLU A 94 5.54 -4.03 -14.80
N GLU A 95 6.59 -4.84 -14.68
CA GLU A 95 6.45 -6.28 -14.43
C GLU A 95 5.68 -6.57 -13.14
N PHE A 96 5.95 -5.79 -12.06
CA PHE A 96 5.18 -5.89 -10.83
C PHE A 96 3.69 -5.60 -11.07
N VAL A 97 3.34 -4.53 -11.78
CA VAL A 97 1.95 -4.19 -12.12
C VAL A 97 1.31 -5.32 -12.92
N LEU A 98 2.02 -5.87 -13.91
CA LEU A 98 1.55 -6.98 -14.74
C LEU A 98 1.30 -8.27 -13.94
N SER A 99 1.94 -8.45 -12.78
CA SER A 99 1.78 -9.61 -11.91
C SER A 99 0.74 -9.45 -10.80
N LEU A 100 0.00 -8.33 -10.77
CA LEU A 100 -0.92 -8.02 -9.67
C LEU A 100 -2.13 -8.94 -9.58
N ASP A 101 -2.57 -9.51 -10.68
CA ASP A 101 -3.66 -10.50 -10.70
C ASP A 101 -3.29 -11.80 -9.97
N GLU A 102 -1.99 -12.13 -9.86
CA GLU A 102 -1.49 -13.26 -9.08
C GLU A 102 -1.29 -12.93 -7.59
N LEU A 103 -1.35 -11.66 -7.20
CA LEU A 103 -1.07 -11.23 -5.82
C LEU A 103 -1.97 -11.92 -4.78
N PRO A 104 -3.29 -12.10 -4.99
CA PRO A 104 -4.13 -12.80 -4.02
C PRO A 104 -3.68 -14.25 -3.76
N GLU A 105 -3.27 -14.97 -4.81
CA GLU A 105 -2.79 -16.35 -4.67
C GLU A 105 -1.41 -16.41 -4.01
N ARG A 106 -0.49 -15.53 -4.38
CA ARG A 106 0.83 -15.41 -3.73
C ARG A 106 0.70 -15.09 -2.25
N ALA A 107 -0.20 -14.16 -1.89
CA ALA A 107 -0.47 -13.82 -0.49
C ALA A 107 -1.00 -15.03 0.28
N ARG A 108 -1.92 -15.81 -0.29
CA ARG A 108 -2.48 -17.02 0.32
C ARG A 108 -1.43 -18.11 0.52
N LEU A 109 -0.48 -18.26 -0.40
CA LEU A 109 0.64 -19.20 -0.25
C LEU A 109 1.60 -18.80 0.87
N ALA A 110 1.82 -17.49 1.05
CA ALA A 110 2.68 -16.96 2.10
C ALA A 110 2.02 -16.97 3.48
N LEU A 111 0.71 -16.73 3.52
CA LEU A 111 -0.10 -16.59 4.72
C LEU A 111 -1.49 -17.18 4.42
N SER A 112 -1.69 -18.45 4.74
CA SER A 112 -2.93 -19.21 4.44
C SER A 112 -4.22 -18.58 4.98
N GLU A 113 -4.10 -17.71 5.96
CA GLU A 113 -5.22 -17.02 6.62
C GLU A 113 -5.64 -15.72 5.93
N ILE A 114 -4.89 -15.28 4.90
CA ILE A 114 -5.20 -14.04 4.17
C ILE A 114 -6.00 -14.36 2.91
N GLU A 115 -7.17 -13.74 2.83
CA GLU A 115 -7.98 -13.68 1.63
C GLU A 115 -8.00 -12.23 1.13
N LEU A 116 -7.15 -11.91 0.17
CA LEU A 116 -7.20 -10.62 -0.51
C LEU A 116 -8.37 -10.58 -1.49
N PRO A 117 -8.94 -9.39 -1.75
CA PRO A 117 -9.89 -9.21 -2.83
C PRO A 117 -9.33 -9.67 -4.17
N SER A 118 -10.21 -10.06 -5.09
CA SER A 118 -9.81 -10.36 -6.46
C SER A 118 -9.23 -9.10 -7.11
N ILE A 119 -8.17 -9.28 -7.86
CA ILE A 119 -7.51 -8.22 -8.62
C ILE A 119 -7.52 -8.65 -10.09
N ARG A 120 -7.95 -7.78 -10.98
CA ARG A 120 -7.91 -7.99 -12.43
C ARG A 120 -7.19 -6.83 -13.08
N LEU A 121 -6.22 -7.16 -13.92
CA LEU A 121 -5.48 -6.20 -14.69
C LEU A 121 -6.02 -6.12 -16.13
N GLU A 122 -6.29 -4.92 -16.60
CA GLU A 122 -6.68 -4.64 -17.98
C GLU A 122 -5.70 -3.63 -18.60
N PRO A 123 -4.94 -4.02 -19.62
CA PRO A 123 -4.14 -3.06 -20.39
C PRO A 123 -5.05 -2.04 -21.12
N LYS A 124 -4.73 -0.75 -20.99
CA LYS A 124 -5.50 0.34 -21.64
C LYS A 124 -4.69 1.08 -22.72
N GLY A 125 -3.45 0.67 -22.96
CA GLY A 125 -2.55 1.24 -23.95
C GLY A 125 -1.09 0.92 -23.63
N ALA A 126 -0.17 1.61 -24.28
CA ALA A 126 1.23 1.49 -23.95
C ALA A 126 1.47 2.04 -22.53
N LYS A 127 2.01 1.21 -21.64
CA LYS A 127 2.32 1.58 -20.23
C LYS A 127 1.13 2.15 -19.43
N ALA A 128 -0.11 1.85 -19.83
CA ALA A 128 -1.34 2.27 -19.17
C ALA A 128 -2.19 1.05 -18.81
N TYR A 129 -2.58 0.96 -17.53
CA TYR A 129 -3.25 -0.20 -16.96
C TYR A 129 -4.45 0.24 -16.11
N LEU A 130 -5.51 -0.54 -16.13
CA LEU A 130 -6.63 -0.43 -15.22
C LEU A 130 -6.67 -1.67 -14.34
N ILE A 131 -6.69 -1.47 -13.03
CA ILE A 131 -6.72 -2.53 -12.02
C ILE A 131 -8.10 -2.50 -11.38
N ALA A 132 -8.94 -3.48 -11.71
CA ALA A 132 -10.23 -3.67 -11.05
C ALA A 132 -10.03 -4.47 -9.76
N VAL A 133 -10.58 -3.97 -8.65
CA VAL A 133 -10.44 -4.54 -7.31
C VAL A 133 -11.81 -4.99 -6.80
N GLY A 134 -11.90 -6.23 -6.31
CA GLY A 134 -13.12 -6.75 -5.69
C GLY A 134 -13.44 -6.04 -4.37
N ASP A 135 -14.69 -6.11 -3.96
CA ASP A 135 -15.27 -5.40 -2.80
C ASP A 135 -15.26 -6.19 -1.48
N THR A 136 -14.62 -7.36 -1.45
CA THR A 136 -14.63 -8.26 -0.27
C THR A 136 -13.96 -7.70 0.98
N LEU A 137 -13.07 -6.70 0.82
CA LEU A 137 -12.40 -6.00 1.90
C LEU A 137 -12.53 -4.48 1.73
N PRO A 138 -13.46 -3.84 2.45
CA PRO A 138 -13.69 -2.39 2.34
C PRO A 138 -12.42 -1.58 2.59
N GLY A 139 -12.12 -0.67 1.66
CA GLY A 139 -10.96 0.22 1.73
C GLY A 139 -9.64 -0.40 1.25
N PHE A 140 -9.63 -1.65 0.82
CA PHE A 140 -8.43 -2.30 0.29
C PHE A 140 -7.87 -1.57 -0.93
N SER A 141 -8.72 -1.02 -1.79
CA SER A 141 -8.31 -0.27 -2.97
C SER A 141 -7.44 0.95 -2.63
N TRP A 142 -7.79 1.69 -1.58
CA TRP A 142 -6.96 2.80 -1.09
C TRP A 142 -5.63 2.34 -0.52
N THR A 143 -5.64 1.23 0.23
CA THR A 143 -4.41 0.61 0.72
C THR A 143 -3.53 0.14 -0.44
N LEU A 144 -4.13 -0.44 -1.49
CA LEU A 144 -3.41 -0.86 -2.70
C LEU A 144 -2.81 0.34 -3.46
N VAL A 145 -3.52 1.49 -3.53
CA VAL A 145 -2.95 2.73 -4.08
C VAL A 145 -1.67 3.12 -3.33
N GLY A 146 -1.70 3.10 -1.99
CA GLY A 146 -0.52 3.38 -1.18
C GLY A 146 0.63 2.40 -1.42
N VAL A 147 0.33 1.10 -1.53
CA VAL A 147 1.31 0.06 -1.88
C VAL A 147 1.94 0.33 -3.25
N LEU A 148 1.11 0.64 -4.26
CA LEU A 148 1.58 0.91 -5.62
C LEU A 148 2.48 2.14 -5.67
N ARG A 149 2.12 3.24 -5.00
CA ARG A 149 2.93 4.46 -4.93
C ARG A 149 4.29 4.18 -4.27
N ALA A 150 4.28 3.52 -3.11
CA ALA A 150 5.51 3.18 -2.42
C ALA A 150 6.42 2.24 -3.21
N LEU A 151 5.84 1.29 -3.97
CA LEU A 151 6.62 0.41 -4.84
C LEU A 151 7.12 1.13 -6.10
N ALA A 152 6.35 2.05 -6.69
CA ALA A 152 6.85 2.88 -7.79
C ALA A 152 8.11 3.64 -7.35
N ASP A 153 8.09 4.25 -6.16
CA ASP A 153 9.26 4.92 -5.58
C ASP A 153 10.42 3.94 -5.33
N ASP A 154 10.12 2.75 -4.80
CA ASP A 154 11.13 1.73 -4.47
C ASP A 154 11.81 1.13 -5.72
N TYR A 155 11.11 1.11 -6.85
CA TYR A 155 11.66 0.73 -8.16
C TYR A 155 12.27 1.93 -8.92
N GLY A 156 12.08 3.16 -8.43
CA GLY A 156 12.51 4.37 -9.12
C GLY A 156 11.69 4.68 -10.38
N ALA A 157 10.44 4.21 -10.43
CA ALA A 157 9.54 4.42 -11.56
C ALA A 157 8.67 5.66 -11.36
N LEU A 158 8.53 6.48 -12.39
CA LEU A 158 7.56 7.58 -12.40
C LEU A 158 6.21 7.04 -12.90
N ALA A 159 5.21 7.00 -12.03
CA ALA A 159 3.88 6.51 -12.34
C ALA A 159 2.80 7.46 -11.82
N PHE A 160 1.74 7.65 -12.63
CA PHE A 160 0.49 8.27 -12.20
C PHE A 160 -0.46 7.18 -11.74
N ILE A 161 -0.88 7.24 -10.48
CA ILE A 161 -1.71 6.22 -9.84
C ILE A 161 -2.91 6.93 -9.22
N GLU A 162 -4.11 6.62 -9.72
CA GLU A 162 -5.35 7.25 -9.30
C GLU A 162 -6.45 6.20 -9.10
N LEU A 163 -7.22 6.34 -8.02
CA LEU A 163 -8.44 5.56 -7.82
C LEU A 163 -9.61 6.26 -8.49
N ALA A 164 -10.31 5.55 -9.37
CA ALA A 164 -11.53 5.99 -9.98
C ALA A 164 -12.69 5.12 -9.48
N PRO A 165 -13.69 5.67 -8.76
CA PRO A 165 -14.87 4.92 -8.39
C PRO A 165 -15.62 4.46 -9.65
N SER A 166 -16.02 3.21 -9.68
CA SER A 166 -16.78 2.61 -10.78
C SER A 166 -18.09 2.01 -10.27
N ALA A 167 -19.09 1.92 -11.14
CA ALA A 167 -20.36 1.27 -10.81
C ALA A 167 -20.22 -0.24 -10.47
N THR A 168 -19.13 -0.87 -10.86
CA THR A 168 -18.83 -2.30 -10.66
C THR A 168 -17.78 -2.58 -9.59
N GLY A 169 -17.40 -1.57 -8.82
CA GLY A 169 -16.33 -1.64 -7.82
C GLY A 169 -15.26 -0.57 -8.05
N ASP A 170 -14.24 -0.56 -7.22
CA ASP A 170 -13.12 0.38 -7.35
C ASP A 170 -12.20 -0.03 -8.50
N SER A 171 -11.69 0.96 -9.22
CA SER A 171 -10.71 0.76 -10.27
C SER A 171 -9.53 1.71 -10.06
N ILE A 172 -8.31 1.18 -10.11
CA ILE A 172 -7.08 1.96 -10.01
C ILE A 172 -6.49 2.10 -11.40
N SER A 173 -6.33 3.33 -11.87
CA SER A 173 -5.57 3.60 -13.10
C SER A 173 -4.09 3.76 -12.76
N VAL A 174 -3.24 3.10 -13.54
CA VAL A 174 -1.78 3.21 -13.45
C VAL A 174 -1.25 3.56 -14.82
N THR A 175 -0.54 4.68 -14.93
CA THR A 175 0.13 5.10 -16.15
C THR A 175 1.60 5.35 -15.83
N LEU A 176 2.50 4.59 -16.44
CA LEU A 176 3.93 4.81 -16.29
C LEU A 176 4.41 5.88 -17.28
N ALA A 177 5.23 6.79 -16.79
CA ALA A 177 5.92 7.73 -17.67
C ALA A 177 6.91 6.98 -18.56
N ASP A 178 7.04 7.44 -19.81
CA ASP A 178 7.98 6.83 -20.73
C ASP A 178 9.42 7.24 -20.36
N ASP A 179 10.27 6.25 -20.05
CA ASP A 179 11.69 6.46 -19.71
C ASP A 179 12.52 7.01 -20.89
N SER A 180 11.93 7.07 -22.10
CA SER A 180 12.61 7.63 -23.28
C SER A 180 13.04 9.08 -23.09
N PHE A 181 12.49 9.81 -22.12
CA PHE A 181 12.89 11.17 -21.73
C PHE A 181 13.83 11.22 -20.51
N ALA A 182 14.06 10.10 -19.85
CA ALA A 182 14.98 9.97 -18.71
C ALA A 182 16.44 9.71 -19.14
N HIS A 183 16.85 10.21 -20.30
CA HIS A 183 18.29 10.36 -20.58
C HIS A 183 18.82 11.37 -19.59
N GLY A 184 19.32 10.84 -18.47
CA GLY A 184 19.98 11.60 -17.43
C GLY A 184 21.00 12.51 -18.11
N ARG A 185 20.86 13.83 -17.94
CA ARG A 185 21.97 14.75 -18.24
C ARG A 185 23.13 14.26 -17.38
N HIS A 186 24.17 13.76 -18.02
CA HIS A 186 25.45 13.50 -17.36
C HIS A 186 25.83 14.77 -16.62
N PHE A 187 25.76 14.69 -15.31
CA PHE A 187 26.24 15.77 -14.44
C PHE A 187 27.75 15.64 -14.43
N GLU A 188 28.42 16.30 -15.36
CA GLU A 188 29.88 16.46 -15.29
C GLU A 188 30.17 17.40 -14.14
N LEU A 189 30.70 16.83 -13.05
CA LEU A 189 31.39 17.63 -12.04
C LEU A 189 32.50 18.40 -12.72
N ALA A 190 32.50 19.71 -12.61
CA ALA A 190 33.48 20.58 -13.22
C ALA A 190 34.92 20.04 -12.98
N PRO A 191 35.79 20.02 -14.01
CA PRO A 191 37.14 19.49 -13.85
C PRO A 191 37.88 20.27 -12.79
N VAL A 192 38.48 19.57 -11.84
CA VAL A 192 39.39 20.17 -10.82
C VAL A 192 40.54 20.82 -11.55
N ARG A 193 40.58 22.17 -11.58
CA ARG A 193 41.73 22.90 -12.07
C ARG A 193 42.86 22.77 -11.05
N TYR A 194 43.81 21.90 -11.33
CA TYR A 194 45.09 21.93 -10.63
C TYR A 194 45.82 23.24 -11.03
N ALA A 195 45.98 24.13 -10.09
CA ALA A 195 46.87 25.26 -10.25
C ALA A 195 48.31 24.73 -10.31
N SER A 196 48.93 24.86 -11.48
CA SER A 196 50.36 24.61 -11.65
C SER A 196 51.14 25.78 -11.01
N SER A 197 52.00 25.45 -10.06
CA SER A 197 53.03 26.34 -9.49
C SER A 197 54.14 26.55 -10.47
#